data_fa864d7269f963cbfd80e86582688736
#
_entry.id   fa864d7269f963cbfd80e86582688736
#
_cell.length_a   1.000
_cell.length_b   1.000
_cell.length_c   1.000
_cell.angle_alpha   90.00
_cell.angle_beta   90.00
_cell.angle_gamma   90.00
#
_symmetry.space_group_name_H-M   'P 1'
#
loop_
_entity.id
_entity.type
_entity.pdbx_description
1 polymer ?
#
loop_
_entity_poly.entity_id
_entity_poly.type
_entity_poly.pdbx_seq_one_letter_code
_entity_poly.pdbx_strand_id
1 'polypeptide(L)'
;MKHALLPAVIVCLFFAAMPKAFASAEDQIDKALVASKAWVAQIDAGQYDDSYTFGCSAMHDKVPQERWTEVLKALRSRWGAVVSRKQISHIYKPNGYEGSEGEYMLISYDTSFAHLSPATEVVVLKWENGKWRGAGYNAGAKASPDNSAPPSPSSTTETHTESHVKPKPQ
;
A
#
# COMPACT_ATOMS: atom_id res chain seq x y z
N MET A 1 -54.81 -35.67 52.69
CA MET A 1 -54.30 -34.47 51.98
C MET A 1 -52.83 -34.68 51.74
N LYS A 2 -52.44 -35.03 50.53
CA LYS A 2 -51.01 -35.28 50.15
C LYS A 2 -50.58 -34.18 49.21
N HIS A 3 -49.74 -33.29 49.69
CA HIS A 3 -49.15 -32.26 48.86
C HIS A 3 -47.94 -32.82 48.12
N ALA A 4 -48.04 -32.91 46.79
CA ALA A 4 -46.94 -33.26 45.91
C ALA A 4 -46.11 -31.98 45.59
N LEU A 5 -44.84 -31.94 46.08
CA LEU A 5 -43.87 -30.92 45.64
C LEU A 5 -43.31 -31.33 44.29
N LEU A 6 -43.49 -30.47 43.28
CA LEU A 6 -42.77 -30.54 41.99
C LEU A 6 -41.35 -29.95 42.19
N PRO A 7 -40.30 -30.61 41.74
CA PRO A 7 -38.98 -29.98 41.68
C PRO A 7 -38.87 -29.04 40.49
N ALA A 8 -38.51 -27.80 40.78
CA ALA A 8 -38.16 -26.82 39.74
C ALA A 8 -36.82 -27.18 39.13
N VAL A 9 -36.84 -27.56 37.83
CA VAL A 9 -35.63 -27.78 37.03
C VAL A 9 -35.09 -26.41 36.60
N ILE A 10 -34.00 -25.96 37.21
CA ILE A 10 -33.27 -24.78 36.80
C ILE A 10 -32.38 -25.18 35.61
N VAL A 11 -32.80 -24.85 34.40
CA VAL A 11 -31.96 -24.95 33.20
C VAL A 11 -30.97 -23.79 33.17
N CYS A 12 -29.76 -24.02 33.64
CA CYS A 12 -28.64 -23.08 33.45
C CYS A 12 -28.20 -23.09 31.98
N LEU A 13 -28.66 -22.11 31.22
CA LEU A 13 -28.13 -21.81 29.89
C LEU A 13 -26.69 -21.26 30.03
N PHE A 14 -25.71 -22.15 29.94
CA PHE A 14 -24.32 -21.77 29.75
C PHE A 14 -24.18 -21.11 28.35
N PHE A 15 -24.22 -19.79 28.29
CA PHE A 15 -23.79 -19.03 27.16
C PHE A 15 -22.26 -19.19 27.10
N ALA A 16 -21.78 -20.17 26.35
CA ALA A 16 -20.38 -20.31 26.03
C ALA A 16 -19.98 -19.09 25.18
N ALA A 17 -19.36 -18.09 25.82
CA ALA A 17 -18.67 -17.02 25.10
C ALA A 17 -17.56 -17.68 24.28
N MET A 18 -17.79 -17.87 22.97
CA MET A 18 -16.74 -18.31 22.06
C MET A 18 -15.62 -17.27 22.11
N PRO A 19 -14.37 -17.66 22.42
CA PRO A 19 -13.26 -16.74 22.30
C PRO A 19 -13.22 -16.27 20.85
N LYS A 20 -13.26 -14.96 20.61
CA LYS A 20 -12.86 -14.39 19.32
C LYS A 20 -11.43 -14.84 19.10
N ALA A 21 -11.22 -15.84 18.25
CA ALA A 21 -9.89 -16.23 17.82
C ALA A 21 -9.26 -14.99 17.19
N PHE A 22 -8.29 -14.41 17.89
CA PHE A 22 -7.41 -13.40 17.28
C PHE A 22 -6.70 -14.12 16.14
N ALA A 23 -7.00 -13.71 14.90
CA ALA A 23 -6.28 -14.22 13.75
C ALA A 23 -4.78 -14.01 14.00
N SER A 24 -3.97 -15.03 13.76
CA SER A 24 -2.53 -14.91 13.91
C SER A 24 -1.99 -13.84 12.92
N ALA A 25 -0.84 -13.27 13.19
CA ALA A 25 -0.21 -12.32 12.25
C ALA A 25 -0.03 -12.94 10.87
N GLU A 26 0.28 -14.23 10.79
CA GLU A 26 0.39 -14.99 9.54
C GLU A 26 -0.95 -15.05 8.79
N ASP A 27 -2.06 -15.34 9.48
CA ASP A 27 -3.40 -15.35 8.87
C ASP A 27 -3.79 -13.97 8.32
N GLN A 28 -3.39 -12.88 8.98
CA GLN A 28 -3.59 -11.52 8.47
C GLN A 28 -2.73 -11.23 7.23
N ILE A 29 -1.49 -11.70 7.21
CA ILE A 29 -0.60 -11.57 6.05
C ILE A 29 -1.20 -12.32 4.86
N ASP A 30 -1.59 -13.57 5.02
CA ASP A 30 -2.17 -14.39 3.94
C ASP A 30 -3.44 -13.75 3.36
N LYS A 31 -4.34 -13.27 4.22
CA LYS A 31 -5.54 -12.54 3.79
C LYS A 31 -5.21 -11.26 3.02
N ALA A 32 -4.20 -10.51 3.46
CA ALA A 32 -3.76 -9.32 2.76
C ALA A 32 -3.16 -9.65 1.37
N LEU A 33 -2.37 -10.72 1.27
CA LEU A 33 -1.80 -11.16 0.00
C LEU A 33 -2.88 -11.60 -1.00
N VAL A 34 -3.91 -12.31 -0.53
CA VAL A 34 -5.06 -12.68 -1.36
C VAL A 34 -5.83 -11.43 -1.82
N ALA A 35 -6.10 -10.50 -0.90
CA ALA A 35 -6.79 -9.25 -1.21
C ALA A 35 -6.02 -8.38 -2.21
N SER A 36 -4.68 -8.28 -2.04
CA SER A 36 -3.81 -7.56 -2.97
C SER A 36 -3.87 -8.13 -4.38
N LYS A 37 -3.75 -9.46 -4.52
CA LYS A 37 -3.84 -10.12 -5.83
C LYS A 37 -5.19 -9.89 -6.51
N ALA A 38 -6.29 -9.95 -5.77
CA ALA A 38 -7.62 -9.69 -6.29
C ALA A 38 -7.75 -8.23 -6.77
N TRP A 39 -7.24 -7.28 -5.98
CA TRP A 39 -7.32 -5.87 -6.33
C TRP A 39 -6.50 -5.51 -7.57
N VAL A 40 -5.24 -5.96 -7.65
CA VAL A 40 -4.42 -5.69 -8.86
C VAL A 40 -4.97 -6.39 -10.10
N ALA A 41 -5.63 -7.55 -9.96
CA ALA A 41 -6.29 -8.22 -11.07
C ALA A 41 -7.44 -7.38 -11.67
N GLN A 42 -8.23 -6.68 -10.84
CA GLN A 42 -9.23 -5.72 -11.31
C GLN A 42 -8.59 -4.57 -12.08
N ILE A 43 -7.49 -4.02 -11.57
CA ILE A 43 -6.73 -2.95 -12.23
C ILE A 43 -6.18 -3.44 -13.58
N ASP A 44 -5.64 -4.65 -13.63
CA ASP A 44 -5.10 -5.25 -14.86
C ASP A 44 -6.16 -5.50 -15.91
N ALA A 45 -7.37 -5.90 -15.47
CA ALA A 45 -8.53 -6.12 -16.34
C ALA A 45 -9.20 -4.83 -16.82
N GLY A 46 -8.72 -3.64 -16.36
CA GLY A 46 -9.35 -2.35 -16.69
C GLY A 46 -10.67 -2.10 -15.95
N GLN A 47 -10.97 -2.90 -14.92
CA GLN A 47 -12.16 -2.77 -14.05
C GLN A 47 -11.92 -1.70 -12.98
N TYR A 48 -11.70 -0.45 -13.44
CA TYR A 48 -11.25 0.63 -12.54
C TYR A 48 -12.32 1.04 -11.53
N ASP A 49 -13.59 0.98 -11.89
CA ASP A 49 -14.70 1.28 -11.00
C ASP A 49 -14.83 0.24 -9.88
N ASP A 50 -14.67 -1.05 -10.22
CA ASP A 50 -14.63 -2.14 -9.23
C ASP A 50 -13.40 -2.01 -8.33
N SER A 51 -12.24 -1.69 -8.91
CA SER A 51 -11.02 -1.46 -8.14
C SER A 51 -11.12 -0.25 -7.21
N TYR A 52 -11.85 0.79 -7.59
CA TYR A 52 -12.17 1.92 -6.71
C TYR A 52 -13.09 1.49 -5.57
N THR A 53 -14.16 0.78 -5.87
CA THR A 53 -15.11 0.24 -4.86
C THR A 53 -14.42 -0.67 -3.84
N PHE A 54 -13.35 -1.36 -4.24
CA PHE A 54 -12.51 -2.14 -3.34
C PHE A 54 -11.68 -1.26 -2.38
N GLY A 55 -11.55 0.02 -2.64
CA GLY A 55 -10.80 0.98 -1.82
C GLY A 55 -11.34 1.10 -0.39
N CYS A 56 -10.48 1.55 0.53
CA CYS A 56 -10.86 1.91 1.89
C CYS A 56 -11.43 3.34 1.95
N SER A 57 -12.11 3.68 3.04
CA SER A 57 -12.68 5.02 3.25
C SER A 57 -11.62 6.11 3.11
N ALA A 58 -10.44 5.94 3.72
CA ALA A 58 -9.35 6.91 3.67
C ALA A 58 -8.81 7.15 2.24
N MET A 59 -8.91 6.17 1.34
CA MET A 59 -8.61 6.36 -0.08
C MET A 59 -9.70 7.19 -0.77
N HIS A 60 -10.96 6.87 -0.52
CA HIS A 60 -12.10 7.58 -1.12
C HIS A 60 -12.15 9.06 -0.68
N ASP A 61 -11.78 9.37 0.56
CA ASP A 61 -11.72 10.73 1.09
C ASP A 61 -10.65 11.59 0.38
N LYS A 62 -9.60 10.97 -0.13
CA LYS A 62 -8.45 11.66 -0.74
C LYS A 62 -8.49 11.70 -2.27
N VAL A 63 -9.07 10.67 -2.89
CA VAL A 63 -9.02 10.46 -4.33
C VAL A 63 -10.43 10.22 -4.87
N PRO A 64 -11.02 11.17 -5.63
CA PRO A 64 -12.26 10.93 -6.34
C PRO A 64 -12.16 9.79 -7.35
N GLN A 65 -13.27 9.09 -7.59
CA GLN A 65 -13.33 7.93 -8.50
C GLN A 65 -12.86 8.27 -9.91
N GLU A 66 -13.29 9.41 -10.44
CA GLU A 66 -12.88 9.87 -11.77
C GLU A 66 -11.36 10.01 -11.87
N ARG A 67 -10.75 10.61 -10.82
CA ARG A 67 -9.30 10.78 -10.77
C ARG A 67 -8.55 9.45 -10.69
N TRP A 68 -9.06 8.51 -9.90
CA TRP A 68 -8.52 7.14 -9.82
C TRP A 68 -8.53 6.47 -11.19
N THR A 69 -9.69 6.51 -11.86
CA THR A 69 -9.89 5.90 -13.18
C THR A 69 -8.99 6.54 -14.24
N GLU A 70 -8.88 7.88 -14.28
CA GLU A 70 -7.99 8.60 -15.20
C GLU A 70 -6.53 8.21 -15.02
N VAL A 71 -6.04 8.20 -13.78
CA VAL A 71 -4.64 7.86 -13.46
C VAL A 71 -4.34 6.44 -13.90
N LEU A 72 -5.18 5.47 -13.56
CA LEU A 72 -4.95 4.08 -13.94
C LEU A 72 -5.01 3.85 -15.46
N LYS A 73 -5.94 4.49 -16.16
CA LYS A 73 -6.00 4.47 -17.64
C LYS A 73 -4.70 5.01 -18.24
N ALA A 74 -4.20 6.15 -17.75
CA ALA A 74 -2.97 6.75 -18.22
C ALA A 74 -1.75 5.84 -17.96
N LEU A 75 -1.65 5.24 -16.78
CA LEU A 75 -0.59 4.30 -16.44
C LEU A 75 -0.61 3.07 -17.35
N ARG A 76 -1.78 2.44 -17.53
CA ARG A 76 -1.92 1.24 -18.36
C ARG A 76 -1.69 1.54 -19.85
N SER A 77 -2.13 2.69 -20.34
CA SER A 77 -1.83 3.13 -21.71
C SER A 77 -0.31 3.28 -21.94
N ARG A 78 0.41 3.82 -20.95
CA ARG A 78 1.85 4.06 -21.06
C ARG A 78 2.67 2.77 -20.89
N TRP A 79 2.33 1.90 -19.94
CA TRP A 79 3.13 0.73 -19.59
C TRP A 79 2.68 -0.54 -20.31
N GLY A 80 1.45 -0.56 -20.78
CA GLY A 80 0.87 -1.72 -21.42
C GLY A 80 0.37 -2.77 -20.44
N ALA A 81 0.08 -3.95 -20.97
CA ALA A 81 -0.37 -5.09 -20.19
C ALA A 81 0.75 -5.63 -19.28
N VAL A 82 0.36 -6.27 -18.17
CA VAL A 82 1.28 -7.03 -17.32
C VAL A 82 1.71 -8.30 -18.06
N VAL A 83 3.01 -8.50 -18.19
CA VAL A 83 3.63 -9.71 -18.76
C VAL A 83 3.95 -10.70 -17.66
N SER A 84 4.50 -10.22 -16.53
CA SER A 84 4.77 -11.04 -15.35
C SER A 84 4.73 -10.20 -14.10
N ARG A 85 4.36 -10.82 -12.97
CA ARG A 85 4.36 -10.20 -11.64
C ARG A 85 4.78 -11.22 -10.60
N LYS A 86 5.77 -10.87 -9.77
CA LYS A 86 6.25 -11.67 -8.66
C LYS A 86 6.28 -10.84 -7.40
N GLN A 87 5.63 -11.31 -6.34
CA GLN A 87 5.75 -10.69 -5.03
C GLN A 87 7.18 -10.82 -4.52
N ILE A 88 7.77 -9.74 -4.04
CA ILE A 88 9.15 -9.69 -3.53
C ILE A 88 9.22 -9.37 -2.04
N SER A 89 8.23 -8.65 -1.49
CA SER A 89 8.19 -8.35 -0.07
C SER A 89 6.78 -8.01 0.40
N HIS A 90 6.60 -8.04 1.72
CA HIS A 90 5.46 -7.44 2.41
C HIS A 90 5.91 -6.86 3.75
N ILE A 91 5.24 -5.79 4.19
CA ILE A 91 5.52 -5.12 5.46
C ILE A 91 4.18 -4.85 6.15
N TYR A 92 3.98 -5.44 7.33
CA TYR A 92 2.82 -5.17 8.18
C TYR A 92 3.09 -3.98 9.08
N LYS A 93 2.15 -3.04 9.15
CA LYS A 93 2.17 -1.83 9.96
C LYS A 93 0.95 -1.81 10.88
N PRO A 94 1.06 -2.29 12.13
CA PRO A 94 -0.10 -2.41 13.03
C PRO A 94 -0.62 -1.07 13.57
N ASN A 95 0.24 -0.06 13.62
CA ASN A 95 -0.03 1.21 14.33
C ASN A 95 -0.16 2.42 13.41
N GLY A 96 -0.44 2.19 12.11
CA GLY A 96 -0.62 3.27 11.15
C GLY A 96 0.44 3.35 10.06
N TYR A 97 0.12 4.13 9.05
CA TYR A 97 0.97 4.40 7.90
C TYR A 97 0.70 5.80 7.33
N GLU A 98 1.76 6.58 7.07
CA GLU A 98 1.68 7.94 6.50
C GLU A 98 0.68 8.87 7.20
N GLY A 99 0.72 8.89 8.53
CA GLY A 99 -0.13 9.75 9.36
C GLY A 99 -1.59 9.29 9.47
N SER A 100 -1.94 8.14 8.94
CA SER A 100 -3.27 7.54 9.08
C SER A 100 -3.21 6.34 10.03
N GLU A 101 -4.09 6.32 11.02
CA GLU A 101 -4.18 5.26 12.02
C GLU A 101 -4.77 3.97 11.45
N GLY A 102 -4.51 2.86 12.15
CA GLY A 102 -5.02 1.53 11.83
C GLY A 102 -3.96 0.58 11.31
N GLU A 103 -4.39 -0.59 10.86
CA GLU A 103 -3.51 -1.64 10.37
C GLU A 103 -3.34 -1.53 8.86
N TYR A 104 -2.08 -1.62 8.41
CA TYR A 104 -1.73 -1.55 7.00
C TYR A 104 -0.83 -2.70 6.59
N MET A 105 -0.93 -3.09 5.32
CA MET A 105 -0.03 -4.03 4.66
C MET A 105 0.50 -3.39 3.38
N LEU A 106 1.82 -3.26 3.29
CA LEU A 106 2.52 -2.83 2.08
C LEU A 106 3.05 -4.06 1.38
N ILE A 107 2.71 -4.25 0.12
CA ILE A 107 3.11 -5.42 -0.66
C ILE A 107 3.83 -4.93 -1.90
N SER A 108 5.06 -5.39 -2.11
CA SER A 108 5.87 -5.03 -3.26
C SER A 108 5.97 -6.19 -4.25
N TYR A 109 5.89 -5.83 -5.52
CA TYR A 109 6.03 -6.76 -6.63
C TYR A 109 7.16 -6.32 -7.57
N ASP A 110 7.91 -7.29 -8.06
CA ASP A 110 8.75 -7.14 -9.26
C ASP A 110 7.88 -7.48 -10.47
N THR A 111 7.68 -6.51 -11.35
CA THR A 111 6.70 -6.59 -12.43
C THR A 111 7.35 -6.24 -13.76
N SER A 112 6.97 -6.97 -14.80
CA SER A 112 7.24 -6.61 -16.19
C SER A 112 5.94 -6.22 -16.88
N PHE A 113 5.89 -5.05 -17.43
CA PHE A 113 4.84 -4.59 -18.33
C PHE A 113 5.32 -4.66 -19.76
N ALA A 114 4.42 -4.67 -20.73
CA ALA A 114 4.77 -4.74 -22.14
C ALA A 114 5.70 -3.61 -22.62
N HIS A 115 5.58 -2.42 -22.03
CA HIS A 115 6.36 -1.23 -22.39
C HIS A 115 7.23 -0.70 -21.24
N LEU A 116 7.28 -1.38 -20.10
CA LEU A 116 8.10 -1.00 -18.94
C LEU A 116 8.59 -2.25 -18.19
N SER A 117 9.89 -2.52 -18.28
CA SER A 117 10.53 -3.64 -17.57
C SER A 117 12.02 -3.32 -17.34
N PRO A 118 12.57 -3.56 -16.16
CA PRO A 118 11.88 -3.99 -14.94
C PRO A 118 11.11 -2.84 -14.26
N ALA A 119 10.05 -3.18 -13.55
CA ALA A 119 9.25 -2.25 -12.77
C ALA A 119 9.03 -2.76 -11.34
N THR A 120 8.81 -1.83 -10.41
CA THR A 120 8.34 -2.15 -9.06
C THR A 120 6.92 -1.64 -8.91
N GLU A 121 6.01 -2.50 -8.44
CA GLU A 121 4.68 -2.13 -8.00
C GLU A 121 4.61 -2.19 -6.48
N VAL A 122 3.92 -1.23 -5.86
CA VAL A 122 3.61 -1.22 -4.44
C VAL A 122 2.11 -1.09 -4.25
N VAL A 123 1.55 -2.06 -3.56
CA VAL A 123 0.15 -2.10 -3.15
C VAL A 123 0.09 -1.84 -1.66
N VAL A 124 -0.68 -0.85 -1.26
CA VAL A 124 -0.97 -0.54 0.13
C VAL A 124 -2.40 -0.95 0.43
N LEU A 125 -2.59 -1.80 1.43
CA LEU A 125 -3.90 -2.19 1.93
C LEU A 125 -4.09 -1.67 3.35
N LYS A 126 -5.32 -1.35 3.71
CA LYS A 126 -5.77 -0.99 5.06
C LYS A 126 -6.77 -2.02 5.55
N TRP A 127 -6.65 -2.44 6.81
CA TRP A 127 -7.68 -3.24 7.47
C TRP A 127 -8.85 -2.36 7.87
N GLU A 128 -10.02 -2.65 7.32
CA GLU A 128 -11.23 -1.89 7.57
C GLU A 128 -12.46 -2.80 7.54
N ASN A 129 -13.30 -2.71 8.59
CA ASN A 129 -14.54 -3.47 8.70
C ASN A 129 -14.36 -4.99 8.50
N GLY A 130 -13.29 -5.56 9.07
CA GLY A 130 -13.02 -6.99 9.01
C GLY A 130 -12.43 -7.49 7.67
N LYS A 131 -11.96 -6.59 6.81
CA LYS A 131 -11.40 -6.92 5.49
C LYS A 131 -10.20 -6.03 5.15
N TRP A 132 -9.28 -6.55 4.35
CA TRP A 132 -8.24 -5.76 3.69
C TRP A 132 -8.83 -5.02 2.50
N ARG A 133 -8.64 -3.71 2.45
CA ARG A 133 -9.13 -2.78 1.43
C ARG A 133 -7.98 -2.02 0.78
N GLY A 134 -8.11 -1.65 -0.49
CA GLY A 134 -7.11 -0.83 -1.19
C GLY A 134 -6.94 0.55 -0.55
N ALA A 135 -5.73 0.91 -0.19
CA ALA A 135 -5.40 2.22 0.36
C ALA A 135 -4.48 3.03 -0.57
N GLY A 136 -3.75 2.35 -1.45
CA GLY A 136 -2.87 2.99 -2.41
C GLY A 136 -2.26 2.01 -3.39
N TYR A 137 -2.01 2.48 -4.60
CA TYR A 137 -1.31 1.76 -5.66
C TYR A 137 -0.30 2.68 -6.32
N ASN A 138 0.92 2.21 -6.42
CA ASN A 138 1.98 2.90 -7.14
C ASN A 138 2.80 1.90 -7.94
N ALA A 139 3.27 2.32 -9.10
CA ALA A 139 4.20 1.54 -9.89
C ALA A 139 5.13 2.46 -10.68
N GLY A 140 6.32 1.98 -10.98
CA GLY A 140 7.32 2.74 -11.71
C GLY A 140 8.51 1.90 -12.12
N ALA A 141 9.40 2.47 -12.94
CA ALA A 141 10.64 1.82 -13.30
C ALA A 141 11.42 1.44 -12.03
N LYS A 142 11.95 0.23 -11.99
CA LYS A 142 12.83 -0.21 -10.90
C LYS A 142 14.11 0.63 -10.93
N ALA A 143 14.48 1.22 -9.79
CA ALA A 143 15.73 1.94 -9.69
C ALA A 143 16.90 1.01 -10.01
N SER A 144 17.76 1.39 -10.95
CA SER A 144 19.03 0.70 -11.18
C SER A 144 19.95 0.93 -9.98
N PRO A 145 20.65 -0.11 -9.49
CA PRO A 145 21.60 0.08 -8.40
C PRO A 145 22.74 1.08 -8.72
N ASP A 146 22.99 1.33 -9.99
CA ASP A 146 24.04 2.25 -10.47
C ASP A 146 23.69 3.75 -10.35
N ASN A 147 22.43 4.10 -10.05
CA ASN A 147 22.00 5.51 -9.97
C ASN A 147 21.87 6.03 -8.54
N SER A 148 22.48 5.34 -7.56
CA SER A 148 22.45 5.70 -6.15
C SER A 148 23.63 6.61 -5.74
N ALA A 149 24.48 7.06 -6.66
CA ALA A 149 25.46 8.08 -6.36
C ALA A 149 24.74 9.43 -6.21
N PRO A 150 24.86 10.12 -5.03
CA PRO A 150 24.40 11.48 -4.93
C PRO A 150 25.18 12.33 -5.93
N PRO A 151 24.59 13.36 -6.55
CA PRO A 151 25.30 14.25 -7.43
C PRO A 151 26.49 14.86 -6.67
N SER A 152 27.69 14.59 -7.15
CA SER A 152 28.89 15.23 -6.61
C SER A 152 28.70 16.73 -6.67
N PRO A 153 29.00 17.49 -5.60
CA PRO A 153 28.93 18.94 -5.64
C PRO A 153 29.90 19.42 -6.70
N SER A 154 29.36 20.08 -7.71
CA SER A 154 30.12 20.74 -8.76
C SER A 154 31.07 21.71 -8.07
N SER A 155 32.38 21.45 -8.14
CA SER A 155 33.40 22.38 -7.72
C SER A 155 33.34 23.62 -8.61
N THR A 156 32.65 24.64 -8.14
CA THR A 156 32.74 25.97 -8.72
C THR A 156 34.14 26.50 -8.37
N THR A 157 35.01 26.43 -9.35
CA THR A 157 36.32 27.11 -9.28
C THR A 157 36.04 28.61 -9.34
N GLU A 158 35.99 29.26 -8.19
CA GLU A 158 36.06 30.71 -8.13
C GLU A 158 37.46 31.14 -8.56
N THR A 159 37.55 31.67 -9.77
CA THR A 159 38.76 32.37 -10.24
C THR A 159 38.80 33.70 -9.54
N HIS A 160 39.62 33.79 -8.49
CA HIS A 160 39.95 35.03 -7.79
C HIS A 160 40.84 35.86 -8.73
N THR A 161 40.26 36.85 -9.42
CA THR A 161 41.04 37.88 -10.12
C THR A 161 41.50 38.92 -9.12
N GLU A 162 42.75 38.81 -8.71
CA GLU A 162 43.42 39.77 -7.86
C GLU A 162 43.71 41.04 -8.64
N SER A 163 42.94 42.10 -8.42
CA SER A 163 43.16 43.42 -8.98
C SER A 163 44.28 44.12 -8.20
N HIS A 164 45.47 44.16 -8.78
CA HIS A 164 46.63 44.86 -8.29
C HIS A 164 46.43 46.39 -8.41
N VAL A 165 46.06 47.05 -7.31
CA VAL A 165 46.04 48.54 -7.21
C VAL A 165 47.40 49.02 -6.88
N LYS A 166 48.04 49.75 -7.84
CA LYS A 166 49.30 50.40 -7.73
C LYS A 166 49.13 51.73 -6.99
N PRO A 167 49.90 52.05 -5.90
CA PRO A 167 49.85 53.36 -5.25
C PRO A 167 50.58 54.42 -6.06
N LYS A 168 49.99 55.61 -6.15
CA LYS A 168 50.54 56.83 -6.75
C LYS A 168 51.44 57.53 -5.77
N PRO A 169 52.68 57.96 -6.15
CA PRO A 169 53.50 58.79 -5.30
C PRO A 169 53.07 60.27 -5.33
N GLN A 170 53.33 60.98 -4.27
CA GLN A 170 53.24 62.36 -3.98
C GLN A 170 53.76 63.27 -5.06
#